data_3f339dbddb9d22d0279e621b89ef89c7
#
_entry.id   3f339dbddb9d22d0279e621b89ef89c7
#
_cell.length_a   1.000
_cell.length_b   1.000
_cell.length_c   1.000
_cell.angle_alpha   90.00
_cell.angle_beta   90.00
_cell.angle_gamma   90.00
#
_symmetry.space_group_name_H-M   'P 1'
#
loop_
_entity.id
_entity.type
_entity.pdbx_description
1 polymer ?
#
loop_
_entity_poly.entity_id
_entity_poly.type
_entity_poly.pdbx_seq_one_letter_code
_entity_poly.pdbx_strand_id
1 'polypeptide(L)'
;MSDLEAYIEKRKARDPKFAENFESGYQKFKIGAMLKLAREDSGLTQQQLAERLNTKKSAISRIENHAEDIRLSTLEKYAQAFGKTLRLELEDSTEV
;
A
#
# COMPACT_ATOMS: atom_id res chain seq x y z
N MET A 1 16.10 -1.64 -7.34
CA MET A 1 15.04 -0.83 -6.75
C MET A 1 13.69 -1.52 -6.94
N SER A 2 12.88 -1.60 -5.90
CA SER A 2 11.55 -2.19 -6.00
C SER A 2 10.57 -1.27 -6.72
N ASP A 3 9.46 -1.82 -7.22
CA ASP A 3 8.41 -1.02 -7.86
C ASP A 3 7.83 0.01 -6.90
N LEU A 4 7.74 -0.34 -5.61
CA LEU A 4 7.26 0.58 -4.59
C LEU A 4 8.21 1.75 -4.41
N GLU A 5 9.50 1.48 -4.36
CA GLU A 5 10.51 2.55 -4.22
C GLU A 5 10.48 3.50 -5.40
N ALA A 6 10.38 2.96 -6.62
CA ALA A 6 10.28 3.77 -7.82
C ALA A 6 9.02 4.64 -7.82
N TYR A 7 7.90 4.08 -7.37
CA TYR A 7 6.64 4.81 -7.25
C TYR A 7 6.77 5.97 -6.26
N ILE A 8 7.35 5.70 -5.09
CA ILE A 8 7.53 6.71 -4.05
C ILE A 8 8.44 7.85 -4.53
N GLU A 9 9.55 7.51 -5.18
CA GLU A 9 10.47 8.53 -5.70
C GLU A 9 9.81 9.43 -6.74
N LYS A 10 9.04 8.85 -7.65
CA LYS A 10 8.30 9.64 -8.63
C LYS A 10 7.31 10.57 -7.97
N ARG A 11 6.61 10.10 -6.97
CA ARG A 11 5.59 10.91 -6.29
C ARG A 11 6.20 12.00 -5.43
N LYS A 12 7.33 11.72 -4.78
CA LYS A 12 8.07 12.72 -4.02
C LYS A 12 8.55 13.87 -4.92
N ALA A 13 9.06 13.54 -6.10
CA ALA A 13 9.54 14.53 -7.05
C ALA A 13 8.42 15.42 -7.58
N ARG A 14 7.21 14.88 -7.70
CA ARG A 14 6.06 15.55 -8.26
C ARG A 14 5.26 16.36 -7.24
N ASP A 15 5.26 15.92 -5.98
CA ASP A 15 4.38 16.43 -4.94
C ASP A 15 5.19 16.70 -3.67
N PRO A 16 5.60 17.97 -3.44
CA PRO A 16 6.37 18.33 -2.24
C PRO A 16 5.63 18.04 -0.94
N LYS A 17 4.32 18.19 -0.93
CA LYS A 17 3.51 17.88 0.26
C LYS A 17 3.54 16.40 0.58
N PHE A 18 3.51 15.57 -0.44
CA PHE A 18 3.64 14.14 -0.27
C PHE A 18 5.00 13.77 0.33
N ALA A 19 6.08 14.38 -0.18
CA ALA A 19 7.42 14.14 0.32
C ALA A 19 7.55 14.51 1.81
N GLU A 20 6.99 15.66 2.19
CA GLU A 20 6.99 16.12 3.58
C GLU A 20 6.25 15.16 4.49
N ASN A 21 5.04 14.77 4.11
CA ASN A 21 4.23 13.85 4.90
C ASN A 21 4.84 12.45 4.95
N PHE A 22 5.50 12.03 3.88
CA PHE A 22 6.14 10.73 3.80
C PHE A 22 7.27 10.59 4.82
N GLU A 23 8.09 11.63 4.97
CA GLU A 23 9.19 11.60 5.94
C GLU A 23 8.70 11.39 7.37
N SER A 24 7.55 11.93 7.73
CA SER A 24 7.02 11.84 9.09
C SER A 24 6.23 10.56 9.36
N GLY A 25 5.74 9.86 8.33
CA GLY A 25 4.89 8.68 8.48
C GLY A 25 5.30 7.49 7.64
N TYR A 26 6.60 7.30 7.45
CA TYR A 26 7.14 6.33 6.48
C TYR A 26 6.59 4.91 6.65
N GLN A 27 6.65 4.36 7.87
CA GLN A 27 6.27 2.97 8.10
C GLN A 27 4.78 2.70 7.83
N LYS A 28 3.93 3.61 8.27
CA LYS A 28 2.48 3.49 8.09
C LYS A 28 2.09 3.69 6.63
N PHE A 29 2.72 4.67 6.01
CA PHE A 29 2.42 5.04 4.63
C PHE A 29 2.86 3.98 3.63
N LYS A 30 3.96 3.29 3.92
CA LYS A 30 4.55 2.31 3.02
C LYS A 30 3.59 1.16 2.67
N ILE A 31 2.86 0.65 3.64
CA ILE A 31 1.90 -0.42 3.41
C ILE A 31 0.75 0.05 2.53
N GLY A 32 0.18 1.21 2.84
CA GLY A 32 -0.90 1.77 2.04
C GLY A 32 -0.50 2.06 0.61
N ALA A 33 0.69 2.64 0.44
CA ALA A 33 1.23 2.94 -0.90
C ALA A 33 1.47 1.67 -1.69
N MET A 34 1.96 0.62 -1.05
CA MET A 34 2.18 -0.68 -1.68
C MET A 34 0.86 -1.28 -2.17
N LEU A 35 -0.16 -1.24 -1.34
CA LEU A 35 -1.48 -1.78 -1.69
C LEU A 35 -2.10 -1.00 -2.85
N LYS A 36 -1.98 0.33 -2.83
CA LYS A 36 -2.47 1.17 -3.91
C LYS A 36 -1.74 0.87 -5.22
N LEU A 37 -0.43 0.75 -5.18
CA LEU A 37 0.36 0.43 -6.36
C LEU A 37 -0.04 -0.93 -6.93
N ALA A 38 -0.17 -1.94 -6.08
CA ALA A 38 -0.58 -3.28 -6.51
C ALA A 38 -1.98 -3.28 -7.13
N ARG A 39 -2.88 -2.50 -6.56
CA ARG A 39 -4.23 -2.36 -7.12
C ARG A 39 -4.18 -1.72 -8.51
N GLU A 40 -3.45 -0.63 -8.65
CA GLU A 40 -3.33 0.08 -9.93
C GLU A 40 -2.66 -0.80 -10.99
N ASP A 41 -1.63 -1.54 -10.61
CA ASP A 41 -0.94 -2.49 -11.51
C ASP A 41 -1.87 -3.61 -11.96
N SER A 42 -2.85 -3.95 -11.14
CA SER A 42 -3.85 -4.97 -11.47
C SER A 42 -4.99 -4.42 -12.33
N GLY A 43 -4.99 -3.12 -12.62
CA GLY A 43 -6.00 -2.49 -13.44
C GLY A 43 -7.34 -2.30 -12.72
N LEU A 44 -7.36 -2.34 -11.39
CA LEU A 44 -8.58 -2.23 -10.61
C LEU A 44 -8.76 -0.84 -10.04
N THR A 45 -9.99 -0.35 -10.09
CA THR A 45 -10.38 0.85 -9.33
C THR A 45 -10.62 0.47 -7.87
N GLN A 46 -10.68 1.48 -6.99
CA GLN A 46 -11.03 1.23 -5.60
C GLN A 46 -12.41 0.58 -5.48
N GLN A 47 -13.36 1.00 -6.30
CA GLN A 47 -14.71 0.44 -6.30
C GLN A 47 -14.70 -1.04 -6.73
N GLN A 48 -13.95 -1.37 -7.76
CA GLN A 48 -13.85 -2.74 -8.24
C GLN A 48 -13.21 -3.66 -7.20
N LEU A 49 -12.17 -3.17 -6.53
CA LEU A 49 -11.54 -3.93 -5.46
C LEU A 49 -12.48 -4.12 -4.28
N ALA A 50 -13.22 -3.07 -3.91
CA ALA A 50 -14.20 -3.15 -2.83
C ALA A 50 -15.25 -4.23 -3.13
N GLU A 51 -15.71 -4.31 -4.36
CA GLU A 51 -16.66 -5.34 -4.77
C GLU A 51 -16.08 -6.74 -4.65
N ARG A 52 -14.84 -6.93 -5.08
CA ARG A 52 -14.15 -8.23 -4.97
C ARG A 52 -13.95 -8.67 -3.52
N LEU A 53 -13.68 -7.72 -2.64
CA LEU A 53 -13.45 -7.99 -1.22
C LEU A 53 -14.72 -7.92 -0.40
N ASN A 54 -15.87 -7.68 -1.04
CA ASN A 54 -17.16 -7.56 -0.38
C ASN A 54 -17.13 -6.51 0.72
N THR A 55 -16.62 -5.34 0.38
CA THR A 55 -16.51 -4.22 1.30
C THR A 55 -16.85 -2.92 0.58
N LYS A 56 -16.65 -1.79 1.22
CA LYS A 56 -16.98 -0.47 0.67
C LYS A 56 -15.74 0.23 0.12
N LYS A 57 -15.94 1.05 -0.91
CA LYS A 57 -14.88 1.89 -1.46
C LYS A 57 -14.19 2.73 -0.38
N SER A 58 -14.95 3.25 0.57
CA SER A 58 -14.39 4.05 1.67
C SER A 58 -13.41 3.26 2.54
N ALA A 59 -13.65 1.96 2.71
CA ALA A 59 -12.74 1.10 3.45
C ALA A 59 -11.42 0.93 2.70
N ILE A 60 -11.48 0.75 1.38
CA ILE A 60 -10.28 0.63 0.54
C ILE A 60 -9.49 1.94 0.59
N SER A 61 -10.16 3.06 0.41
CA SER A 61 -9.51 4.38 0.45
C SER A 61 -8.80 4.61 1.79
N ARG A 62 -9.46 4.27 2.89
CA ARG A 62 -8.87 4.44 4.22
C ARG A 62 -7.63 3.56 4.40
N ILE A 63 -7.66 2.32 3.94
CA ILE A 63 -6.51 1.43 4.04
C ILE A 63 -5.34 1.96 3.22
N GLU A 64 -5.59 2.44 2.02
CA GLU A 64 -4.53 2.97 1.15
C GLU A 64 -3.91 4.25 1.69
N ASN A 65 -4.70 5.08 2.37
CA ASN A 65 -4.24 6.38 2.85
C ASN A 65 -3.89 6.42 4.33
N HIS A 66 -4.42 5.48 5.13
CA HIS A 66 -4.26 5.49 6.58
C HIS A 66 -4.02 4.08 7.12
N ALA A 67 -3.10 3.35 6.52
CA ALA A 67 -2.83 1.96 6.88
C ALA A 67 -1.98 1.86 8.16
N GLU A 68 -2.56 2.22 9.29
CA GLU A 68 -1.85 2.19 10.57
C GLU A 68 -1.89 0.80 11.22
N ASP A 69 -2.97 0.08 11.05
CA ASP A 69 -3.22 -1.13 11.81
C ASP A 69 -4.00 -2.13 10.97
N ILE A 70 -3.32 -2.72 9.99
CA ILE A 70 -3.94 -3.68 9.08
C ILE A 70 -3.70 -5.09 9.56
N ARG A 71 -4.78 -5.87 9.64
CA ARG A 71 -4.68 -7.28 9.97
C ARG A 71 -3.99 -8.05 8.84
N LEU A 72 -3.21 -9.05 9.22
CA LEU A 72 -2.55 -9.93 8.26
C LEU A 72 -3.56 -10.60 7.32
N SER A 73 -4.70 -11.03 7.87
CA SER A 73 -5.76 -11.63 7.06
C SER A 73 -6.28 -10.68 5.98
N THR A 74 -6.35 -9.39 6.28
CA THR A 74 -6.75 -8.37 5.31
C THR A 74 -5.72 -8.25 4.19
N LEU A 75 -4.44 -8.24 4.53
CA LEU A 75 -3.36 -8.19 3.55
C LEU A 75 -3.41 -9.41 2.62
N GLU A 76 -3.68 -10.58 3.17
CA GLU A 76 -3.80 -11.81 2.39
C GLU A 76 -4.96 -11.74 1.40
N LYS A 77 -6.09 -11.19 1.81
CA LYS A 77 -7.25 -11.01 0.93
C LYS A 77 -6.93 -10.07 -0.22
N TYR A 78 -6.23 -8.97 0.08
CA TYR A 78 -5.78 -8.04 -0.96
C TYR A 78 -4.87 -8.75 -1.97
N ALA A 79 -3.89 -9.48 -1.47
CA ALA A 79 -2.96 -10.20 -2.35
C ALA A 79 -3.70 -11.16 -3.28
N GLN A 80 -4.65 -11.91 -2.75
CA GLN A 80 -5.46 -12.83 -3.54
C GLN A 80 -6.28 -12.11 -4.60
N ALA A 81 -6.86 -10.95 -4.26
CA ALA A 81 -7.64 -10.17 -5.21
C ALA A 81 -6.79 -9.65 -6.38
N PHE A 82 -5.50 -9.48 -6.16
CA PHE A 82 -4.56 -9.03 -7.20
C PHE A 82 -3.89 -10.20 -7.94
N GLY A 83 -4.21 -11.44 -7.59
CA GLY A 83 -3.54 -12.62 -8.15
C GLY A 83 -2.10 -12.76 -7.64
N LYS A 84 -1.81 -12.24 -6.47
CA LYS A 84 -0.48 -12.24 -5.87
C LYS A 84 -0.47 -13.04 -4.57
N THR A 85 0.72 -13.38 -4.12
CA THR A 85 0.92 -14.07 -2.84
C THR A 85 1.59 -13.10 -1.87
N LEU A 86 1.05 -12.99 -0.67
CA LEU A 86 1.66 -12.19 0.38
C LEU A 86 2.92 -12.89 0.90
N ARG A 87 4.00 -12.13 0.97
CA ARG A 87 5.26 -12.61 1.53
C ARG A 87 5.74 -11.62 2.58
N LEU A 88 6.01 -12.13 3.77
CA LEU A 88 6.54 -11.34 4.88
C LEU A 88 7.94 -11.81 5.21
N GLU A 89 8.83 -10.87 5.42
CA GLU A 89 10.20 -11.15 5.77
C GLU A 89 10.62 -10.30 6.96
N LEU A 90 11.45 -10.88 7.81
CA LEU A 90 12.12 -10.17 8.89
C LEU A 90 13.59 -10.10 8.53
N GLU A 91 14.14 -8.90 8.57
CA GLU A 91 15.54 -8.66 8.31
C GLU A 91 16.21 -8.14 9.57
N ASP A 92 17.51 -8.40 9.69
CA ASP A 92 18.28 -7.84 10.79
C ASP A 92 18.26 -6.32 10.69
N SER A 93 18.01 -5.65 11.80
CA SER A 93 18.06 -4.20 11.84
C SER A 93 19.49 -3.70 11.69
N THR A 94 19.67 -2.69 10.82
CA THR A 94 20.97 -2.02 10.66
C THR A 94 21.13 -0.88 11.65
N GLU A 95 20.08 -0.57 12.39
CA GLU A 95 20.13 0.45 13.42
C GLU A 95 20.78 -0.12 14.68
N VAL A 96 21.60 0.68 15.27
CA VAL A 96 22.33 0.32 16.48
C VAL A 96 21.82 1.15 17.65
#